data_c0fb5f882fa089c192497757f8a533f6
#
_entry.id   c0fb5f882fa089c192497757f8a533f6
#
_cell.length_a   1.000
_cell.length_b   1.000
_cell.length_c   1.000
_cell.angle_alpha   90.00
_cell.angle_beta   90.00
_cell.angle_gamma   90.00
#
_symmetry.space_group_name_H-M   'P 1'
#
loop_
_entity.id
_entity.type
_entity.pdbx_description
1 polymer ?
#
loop_
_entity_poly.entity_id
_entity_poly.type
_entity_poly.pdbx_seq_one_letter_code
_entity_poly.pdbx_strand_id
1 'polypeptide(L)'
;MSTLELAAIGNAAVSALVDANGEIVWSCMPRPDADAIFCSLLRGTADAPRIGCFAVELLGQVRSEQEYVANTPVLVTRLFDAGGGAVEITDFAPRFRQFGRLFAPSQLVRTVRPIAGSPRVRIQLRPASGYGREPCARIAGSNHVRYPSEGGYVLRATTD
;
A
#
# COMPACT_ATOMS: atom_id res chain seq x y z
N MET A 1 -16.37 3.13 -12.42
CA MET A 1 -16.41 4.22 -11.41
C MET A 1 -15.74 3.66 -10.16
N SER A 2 -14.63 4.24 -9.72
CA SER A 2 -14.07 3.89 -8.43
C SER A 2 -15.03 4.44 -7.35
N THR A 3 -15.55 3.56 -6.53
CA THR A 3 -16.26 3.97 -5.32
C THR A 3 -15.27 4.68 -4.42
N LEU A 4 -15.63 5.82 -3.85
CA LEU A 4 -14.80 6.52 -2.85
C LEU A 4 -14.92 5.87 -1.45
N GLU A 5 -15.21 4.57 -1.40
CA GLU A 5 -15.15 3.77 -0.18
C GLU A 5 -13.69 3.44 0.11
N LEU A 6 -13.05 4.32 0.86
CA LEU A 6 -11.62 4.24 1.16
C LEU A 6 -11.43 4.12 2.67
N ALA A 7 -10.59 3.17 3.06
CA ALA A 7 -10.07 3.09 4.41
C ALA A 7 -8.79 3.95 4.54
N ALA A 8 -8.52 4.46 5.74
CA ALA A 8 -7.33 5.25 6.01
C ALA A 8 -6.45 4.57 7.07
N ILE A 9 -5.15 4.50 6.80
CA ILE A 9 -4.13 4.09 7.77
C ILE A 9 -3.13 5.22 7.98
N GLY A 10 -2.48 5.29 9.13
CA GLY A 10 -1.49 6.34 9.38
C GLY A 10 -0.99 6.37 10.82
N ASN A 11 0.06 7.17 11.06
CA ASN A 11 0.70 7.34 12.37
C ASN A 11 0.96 8.80 12.74
N ALA A 12 0.35 9.75 12.03
CA ALA A 12 0.56 11.20 12.07
C ALA A 12 1.84 11.72 11.37
N ALA A 13 2.79 10.87 10.99
CA ALA A 13 3.92 11.24 10.15
C ALA A 13 3.67 10.87 8.68
N VAL A 14 2.93 9.82 8.43
CA VAL A 14 2.51 9.34 7.11
C VAL A 14 1.08 8.84 7.20
N SER A 15 0.35 8.92 6.09
CA SER A 15 -0.97 8.32 5.91
C SER A 15 -1.12 7.71 4.53
N ALA A 16 -2.02 6.75 4.41
CA ALA A 16 -2.40 6.19 3.13
C ALA A 16 -3.91 5.91 3.08
N LEU A 17 -4.47 6.00 1.88
CA LEU A 17 -5.82 5.57 1.58
C LEU A 17 -5.76 4.22 0.86
N VAL A 18 -6.60 3.30 1.30
CA VAL A 18 -6.65 1.91 0.84
C VAL A 18 -8.06 1.65 0.31
N ASP A 19 -8.16 1.11 -0.90
CA ASP A 19 -9.45 0.74 -1.48
C ASP A 19 -9.98 -0.60 -0.92
N ALA A 20 -11.19 -0.97 -1.29
CA ALA A 20 -11.85 -2.19 -0.83
C ALA A 20 -11.11 -3.49 -1.25
N ASN A 21 -10.19 -3.44 -2.20
CA ASN A 21 -9.35 -4.56 -2.64
C ASN A 21 -7.96 -4.56 -1.99
N GLY A 22 -7.70 -3.63 -1.07
CA GLY A 22 -6.42 -3.52 -0.41
C GLY A 22 -5.33 -2.84 -1.26
N GLU A 23 -5.66 -2.13 -2.33
CA GLU A 23 -4.70 -1.29 -3.03
C GLU A 23 -4.49 0.02 -2.27
N ILE A 24 -3.25 0.39 -1.99
CA ILE A 24 -2.92 1.74 -1.56
C ILE A 24 -3.02 2.64 -2.78
N VAL A 25 -4.07 3.48 -2.80
CA VAL A 25 -4.43 4.34 -3.93
C VAL A 25 -3.98 5.79 -3.74
N TRP A 26 -3.64 6.17 -2.51
CA TRP A 26 -3.12 7.50 -2.19
C TRP A 26 -2.16 7.43 -1.01
N SER A 27 -0.99 8.05 -1.14
CA SER A 27 -0.09 8.34 -0.02
C SER A 27 0.95 9.37 -0.43
N CYS A 28 1.13 10.41 0.39
CA CYS A 28 2.21 11.39 0.25
C CYS A 28 3.41 10.96 1.11
N MET A 29 4.61 11.10 0.59
CA MET A 29 5.86 10.80 1.30
C MET A 29 6.96 11.80 0.93
N PRO A 30 7.87 12.12 1.85
CA PRO A 30 8.05 11.57 3.21
C PRO A 30 7.13 12.18 4.25
N ARG A 31 6.34 13.19 3.88
CA ARG A 31 5.43 13.95 4.76
C ARG A 31 4.04 14.09 4.11
N PRO A 32 2.99 14.36 4.89
CA PRO A 32 1.63 14.50 4.37
C PRO A 32 1.43 15.65 3.36
N ASP A 33 2.29 16.67 3.39
CA ASP A 33 2.29 17.83 2.49
C ASP A 33 3.25 17.69 1.29
N ALA A 34 3.89 16.52 1.14
CA ALA A 34 4.74 16.21 -0.01
C ALA A 34 3.90 15.68 -1.18
N ASP A 35 4.55 15.53 -2.35
CA ASP A 35 3.92 14.91 -3.51
C ASP A 35 3.45 13.48 -3.21
N ALA A 36 2.32 13.13 -3.80
CA ALA A 36 1.79 11.78 -3.68
C ALA A 36 2.63 10.79 -4.50
N ILE A 37 3.22 9.81 -3.82
CA ILE A 37 3.97 8.71 -4.44
C ILE A 37 3.06 7.55 -4.85
N PHE A 38 1.94 7.39 -4.14
CA PHE A 38 0.82 6.57 -4.55
C PHE A 38 -0.34 7.50 -4.84
N CYS A 39 -0.85 7.47 -6.06
CA CYS A 39 -1.84 8.41 -6.57
C CYS A 39 -2.76 7.78 -7.63
N SER A 40 -2.91 6.46 -7.61
CA SER A 40 -3.79 5.74 -8.53
C SER A 40 -5.26 6.16 -8.40
N LEU A 41 -5.62 6.81 -7.29
CA LEU A 41 -6.93 7.46 -7.11
C LEU A 41 -7.22 8.51 -8.20
N LEU A 42 -6.20 9.16 -8.74
CA LEU A 42 -6.33 10.17 -9.81
C LEU A 42 -6.35 9.55 -11.22
N ARG A 43 -6.24 8.24 -11.35
CA ARG A 43 -6.24 7.57 -12.64
C ARG A 43 -7.60 7.72 -13.33
N GLY A 44 -7.61 8.42 -14.47
CA GLY A 44 -8.84 8.79 -15.15
C GLY A 44 -9.57 7.64 -15.87
N THR A 45 -8.82 6.63 -16.36
CA THR A 45 -9.38 5.48 -17.11
C THR A 45 -8.74 4.17 -16.70
N ALA A 46 -9.46 3.06 -16.91
CA ALA A 46 -8.95 1.71 -16.63
C ALA A 46 -7.74 1.34 -17.50
N ASP A 47 -7.67 1.90 -18.71
CA ASP A 47 -6.60 1.62 -19.69
C ASP A 47 -5.32 2.45 -19.44
N ALA A 48 -5.37 3.44 -18.55
CA ALA A 48 -4.19 4.21 -18.20
C ALA A 48 -3.11 3.32 -17.54
N PRO A 49 -1.82 3.59 -17.76
CA PRO A 49 -0.73 2.85 -17.13
C PRO A 49 -0.93 2.76 -15.62
N ARG A 50 -0.76 1.57 -15.06
CA ARG A 50 -0.93 1.34 -13.63
C ARG A 50 0.34 1.74 -12.88
N ILE A 51 0.48 3.04 -12.62
CA ILE A 51 1.55 3.67 -11.84
C ILE A 51 0.95 4.40 -10.63
N GLY A 52 1.78 4.75 -9.67
CA GLY A 52 1.34 5.37 -8.44
C GLY A 52 0.48 4.44 -7.57
N CYS A 53 0.81 3.14 -7.52
CA CYS A 53 0.04 2.16 -6.75
C CYS A 53 0.93 1.19 -5.95
N PHE A 54 0.35 0.68 -4.87
CA PHE A 54 0.87 -0.48 -4.16
C PHE A 54 -0.27 -1.48 -3.94
N ALA A 55 -0.32 -2.50 -4.77
CA ALA A 55 -1.38 -3.47 -4.82
C ALA A 55 -0.90 -4.88 -4.47
N VAL A 56 -1.77 -5.65 -3.83
CA VAL A 56 -1.72 -7.10 -3.70
C VAL A 56 -2.94 -7.65 -4.40
N GLU A 57 -2.75 -8.33 -5.51
CA GLU A 57 -3.82 -8.90 -6.32
C GLU A 57 -3.89 -10.40 -6.09
N LEU A 58 -5.04 -10.90 -5.71
CA LEU A 58 -5.34 -12.33 -5.72
C LEU A 58 -5.82 -12.74 -7.11
N LEU A 59 -5.15 -13.70 -7.76
CA LEU A 59 -5.58 -14.21 -9.05
C LEU A 59 -6.91 -14.94 -8.91
N GLY A 60 -7.89 -14.57 -9.75
CA GLY A 60 -9.24 -15.15 -9.68
C GLY A 60 -10.07 -14.61 -8.51
N GLN A 61 -9.74 -13.45 -7.97
CA GLN A 61 -10.51 -12.80 -6.91
C GLN A 61 -11.97 -12.63 -7.31
N VAL A 62 -12.86 -13.00 -6.40
CA VAL A 62 -14.32 -12.86 -6.56
C VAL A 62 -14.94 -12.01 -5.45
N ARG A 63 -14.27 -11.87 -4.31
CA ARG A 63 -14.78 -11.13 -3.15
C ARG A 63 -13.65 -10.53 -2.32
N SER A 64 -13.94 -9.41 -1.68
CA SER A 64 -13.09 -8.81 -0.65
C SER A 64 -13.91 -8.45 0.59
N GLU A 65 -13.25 -8.44 1.74
CA GLU A 65 -13.79 -7.97 3.02
C GLU A 65 -12.74 -7.09 3.69
N GLN A 66 -13.17 -6.02 4.36
CA GLN A 66 -12.24 -5.10 4.99
C GLN A 66 -12.77 -4.66 6.35
N GLU A 67 -11.89 -4.67 7.36
CA GLU A 67 -12.22 -4.23 8.71
C GLU A 67 -10.99 -3.67 9.42
N TYR A 68 -11.20 -2.82 10.40
CA TYR A 68 -10.13 -2.41 11.31
C TYR A 68 -10.04 -3.36 12.50
N VAL A 69 -8.83 -3.64 12.93
CA VAL A 69 -8.62 -4.28 14.24
C VAL A 69 -9.16 -3.33 15.32
N ALA A 70 -9.99 -3.85 16.20
CA ALA A 70 -10.71 -3.05 17.19
C ALA A 70 -9.79 -2.08 17.96
N ASN A 71 -10.17 -0.80 18.02
CA ASN A 71 -9.46 0.29 18.67
C ASN A 71 -8.04 0.58 18.13
N THR A 72 -7.76 0.22 16.88
CA THR A 72 -6.47 0.48 16.24
C THR A 72 -6.64 1.05 14.83
N PRO A 73 -5.65 1.74 14.27
CA PRO A 73 -5.60 2.11 12.87
C PRO A 73 -4.99 0.98 11.99
N VAL A 74 -5.03 -0.26 12.44
CA VAL A 74 -4.57 -1.42 11.68
C VAL A 74 -5.72 -1.93 10.84
N LEU A 75 -5.54 -1.93 9.52
CA LEU A 75 -6.54 -2.37 8.55
C LEU A 75 -6.26 -3.81 8.13
N VAL A 76 -7.29 -4.62 8.10
CA VAL A 76 -7.24 -5.99 7.60
C VAL A 76 -8.13 -6.09 6.37
N THR A 77 -7.56 -6.51 5.26
CA THR A 77 -8.29 -6.80 4.02
C THR A 77 -8.15 -8.28 3.70
N ARG A 78 -9.26 -8.97 3.48
CA ARG A 78 -9.27 -10.38 3.05
C ARG A 78 -9.78 -10.48 1.64
N LEU A 79 -9.03 -11.17 0.79
CA LEU A 79 -9.38 -11.43 -0.59
C LEU A 79 -9.66 -12.92 -0.76
N PHE A 80 -10.70 -13.26 -1.52
CA PHE A 80 -11.15 -14.63 -1.75
C PHE A 80 -11.22 -14.91 -3.24
N ASP A 81 -10.70 -16.05 -3.68
CA ASP A 81 -10.82 -16.53 -5.06
C ASP A 81 -11.97 -17.53 -5.23
N ALA A 82 -12.30 -17.84 -6.51
CA ALA A 82 -13.34 -18.77 -6.83
C ALA A 82 -12.99 -20.24 -6.51
N GLY A 83 -11.71 -20.56 -6.31
CA GLY A 83 -11.21 -21.90 -6.01
C GLY A 83 -11.11 -22.21 -4.50
N GLY A 84 -11.58 -21.31 -3.64
CA GLY A 84 -11.49 -21.46 -2.17
C GLY A 84 -10.16 -21.04 -1.58
N GLY A 85 -9.30 -20.42 -2.37
CA GLY A 85 -8.10 -19.75 -1.88
C GLY A 85 -8.43 -18.40 -1.25
N ALA A 86 -7.73 -18.04 -0.18
CA ALA A 86 -7.89 -16.75 0.44
C ALA A 86 -6.57 -16.21 1.01
N VAL A 87 -6.43 -14.90 0.97
CA VAL A 87 -5.27 -14.17 1.48
C VAL A 87 -5.72 -13.04 2.38
N GLU A 88 -4.98 -12.81 3.45
CA GLU A 88 -5.17 -11.69 4.36
C GLU A 88 -4.02 -10.72 4.20
N ILE A 89 -4.36 -9.44 4.06
CA ILE A 89 -3.46 -8.30 3.99
C ILE A 89 -3.68 -7.49 5.26
N THR A 90 -2.63 -7.24 6.04
CA THR A 90 -2.70 -6.37 7.21
C THR A 90 -1.83 -5.15 6.95
N ASP A 91 -2.43 -3.97 7.01
CA ASP A 91 -1.82 -2.68 6.68
C ASP A 91 -1.81 -1.75 7.89
N PHE A 92 -0.66 -1.14 8.16
CA PHE A 92 -0.53 -0.11 9.19
C PHE A 92 0.69 0.78 8.99
N ALA A 93 0.68 1.93 9.64
CA ALA A 93 1.86 2.77 9.83
C ALA A 93 2.35 2.62 11.28
N PRO A 94 3.60 2.22 11.54
CA PRO A 94 4.09 1.94 12.89
C PRO A 94 4.07 3.21 13.76
N ARG A 95 3.58 3.06 15.01
CA ARG A 95 3.69 4.06 16.06
C ARG A 95 3.90 3.36 17.39
N PHE A 96 5.04 3.58 18.02
CA PHE A 96 5.42 2.85 19.21
C PHE A 96 6.22 3.70 20.18
N ARG A 97 6.29 3.26 21.43
CA ARG A 97 7.14 3.87 22.45
C ARG A 97 8.38 3.02 22.66
N GLN A 98 9.54 3.67 22.66
CA GLN A 98 10.82 3.06 22.95
C GLN A 98 11.69 4.06 23.73
N PHE A 99 12.35 3.62 24.79
CA PHE A 99 13.19 4.47 25.65
C PHE A 99 12.49 5.76 26.14
N GLY A 100 11.21 5.67 26.50
CA GLY A 100 10.41 6.80 26.96
C GLY A 100 10.00 7.80 25.88
N ARG A 101 10.34 7.56 24.61
CA ARG A 101 10.01 8.42 23.47
C ARG A 101 9.00 7.77 22.55
N LEU A 102 8.18 8.60 21.90
CA LEU A 102 7.26 8.17 20.87
C LEU A 102 7.96 8.21 19.51
N PHE A 103 7.91 7.08 18.79
CA PHE A 103 8.41 6.97 17.43
C PHE A 103 7.22 6.80 16.47
N ALA A 104 7.24 7.55 15.38
CA ALA A 104 6.30 7.49 14.27
C ALA A 104 7.10 7.64 12.96
N PRO A 105 7.78 6.59 12.50
CA PRO A 105 8.57 6.66 11.27
C PRO A 105 7.66 6.87 10.05
N SER A 106 8.19 7.54 9.01
CA SER A 106 7.52 7.64 7.70
C SER A 106 7.60 6.29 6.99
N GLN A 107 6.81 5.34 7.47
CA GLN A 107 6.83 3.94 7.05
C GLN A 107 5.40 3.40 6.97
N LEU A 108 5.14 2.63 5.92
CA LEU A 108 3.96 1.77 5.79
C LEU A 108 4.42 0.31 5.88
N VAL A 109 3.70 -0.49 6.65
CA VAL A 109 3.93 -1.93 6.77
C VAL A 109 2.72 -2.65 6.19
N ARG A 110 2.99 -3.62 5.35
CA ARG A 110 2.00 -4.49 4.74
C ARG A 110 2.44 -5.94 4.92
N THR A 111 1.65 -6.74 5.62
CA THR A 111 1.87 -8.19 5.71
C THR A 111 0.84 -8.90 4.84
N VAL A 112 1.28 -9.96 4.17
CA VAL A 112 0.42 -10.77 3.30
C VAL A 112 0.58 -12.22 3.71
N ARG A 113 -0.51 -12.89 4.07
CA ARG A 113 -0.49 -14.30 4.48
C ARG A 113 -1.63 -15.08 3.84
N PRO A 114 -1.42 -16.33 3.42
CA PRO A 114 -2.51 -17.20 3.03
C PRO A 114 -3.34 -17.58 4.28
N ILE A 115 -4.67 -17.57 4.14
CA ILE A 115 -5.60 -17.99 5.21
C ILE A 115 -6.45 -19.19 4.81
N ALA A 116 -6.53 -19.50 3.50
CA ALA A 116 -7.17 -20.71 3.01
C ALA A 116 -6.59 -21.12 1.66
N GLY A 117 -6.59 -22.43 1.38
CA GLY A 117 -6.17 -22.98 0.09
C GLY A 117 -4.72 -22.70 -0.30
N SER A 118 -4.49 -22.53 -1.58
CA SER A 118 -3.18 -22.18 -2.17
C SER A 118 -3.31 -20.95 -3.08
N PRO A 119 -3.55 -19.76 -2.51
CA PRO A 119 -3.78 -18.55 -3.27
C PRO A 119 -2.55 -18.14 -4.06
N ARG A 120 -2.76 -17.63 -5.27
CA ARG A 120 -1.71 -17.00 -6.08
C ARG A 120 -1.86 -15.50 -6.04
N VAL A 121 -0.84 -14.81 -5.55
CA VAL A 121 -0.84 -13.35 -5.44
C VAL A 121 0.18 -12.72 -6.38
N ARG A 122 -0.14 -11.53 -6.85
CA ARG A 122 0.78 -10.63 -7.54
C ARG A 122 0.94 -9.38 -6.70
N ILE A 123 2.16 -9.05 -6.31
CA ILE A 123 2.46 -7.80 -5.59
C ILE A 123 3.02 -6.80 -6.60
N GLN A 124 2.42 -5.62 -6.65
CA GLN A 124 2.83 -4.52 -7.52
C GLN A 124 3.14 -3.30 -6.66
N LEU A 125 4.40 -2.90 -6.63
CA LEU A 125 4.85 -1.65 -6.03
C LEU A 125 5.38 -0.76 -7.17
N ARG A 126 4.62 0.27 -7.51
CA ARG A 126 4.89 1.17 -8.63
C ARG A 126 4.70 2.63 -8.21
N PRO A 127 5.61 3.17 -7.38
CA PRO A 127 5.53 4.57 -6.99
C PRO A 127 5.71 5.48 -8.22
N ALA A 128 5.12 6.67 -8.16
CA ALA A 128 5.17 7.66 -9.22
C ALA A 128 5.60 9.02 -8.68
N SER A 129 6.03 9.90 -9.57
CA SER A 129 6.29 11.31 -9.33
C SER A 129 5.30 12.20 -10.08
N GLY A 130 5.25 13.49 -9.71
CA GLY A 130 4.40 14.47 -10.38
C GLY A 130 2.92 14.09 -10.41
N TYR A 131 2.39 13.51 -9.34
CA TYR A 131 0.99 13.05 -9.24
C TYR A 131 0.61 12.02 -10.33
N GLY A 132 1.50 11.05 -10.57
CA GLY A 132 1.23 9.96 -11.50
C GLY A 132 1.63 10.24 -12.96
N ARG A 133 2.37 11.30 -13.22
CA ARG A 133 2.86 11.60 -14.57
C ARG A 133 3.96 10.66 -15.01
N GLU A 134 4.86 10.33 -14.08
CA GLU A 134 6.05 9.53 -14.38
C GLU A 134 6.26 8.43 -13.34
N PRO A 135 6.66 7.21 -13.75
CA PRO A 135 7.05 6.18 -12.83
C PRO A 135 8.40 6.54 -12.19
N CYS A 136 8.56 6.27 -10.89
CA CYS A 136 9.85 6.40 -10.23
C CYS A 136 10.84 5.36 -10.75
N ALA A 137 12.10 5.77 -10.95
CA ALA A 137 13.18 4.86 -11.33
C ALA A 137 13.36 3.77 -10.27
N ARG A 138 13.52 2.51 -10.71
CA ARG A 138 13.67 1.35 -9.83
C ARG A 138 15.12 0.90 -9.78
N ILE A 139 15.69 0.83 -8.59
CA ILE A 139 17.05 0.32 -8.35
C ILE A 139 16.93 -0.90 -7.45
N ALA A 140 17.25 -2.08 -7.98
CA ALA A 140 17.23 -3.34 -7.22
C ALA A 140 18.49 -3.47 -6.34
N GLY A 141 18.30 -3.91 -5.10
CA GLY A 141 19.35 -4.37 -4.19
C GLY A 141 19.19 -5.88 -3.93
N SER A 142 20.00 -6.43 -3.03
CA SER A 142 19.96 -7.85 -2.68
C SER A 142 18.66 -8.27 -1.97
N ASN A 143 18.16 -7.44 -1.06
CA ASN A 143 16.97 -7.70 -0.24
C ASN A 143 16.03 -6.50 -0.19
N HIS A 144 16.18 -5.55 -1.11
CA HIS A 144 15.36 -4.35 -1.15
C HIS A 144 15.30 -3.77 -2.55
N VAL A 145 14.32 -2.89 -2.75
CA VAL A 145 14.22 -2.04 -3.94
C VAL A 145 14.21 -0.58 -3.49
N ARG A 146 14.91 0.28 -4.20
CA ARG A 146 14.94 1.73 -3.97
C ARG A 146 14.30 2.46 -5.13
N TYR A 147 13.59 3.51 -4.80
CA TYR A 147 12.99 4.43 -5.75
C TYR A 147 13.43 5.86 -5.37
N PRO A 148 14.49 6.40 -6.01
CA PRO A 148 14.89 7.78 -5.82
C PRO A 148 13.78 8.72 -6.28
N SER A 149 13.51 9.76 -5.49
CA SER A 149 12.56 10.82 -5.82
C SER A 149 13.29 12.11 -6.15
N GLU A 150 12.73 12.92 -7.04
CA GLU A 150 13.21 14.27 -7.35
C GLU A 150 13.15 15.20 -6.13
N GLY A 151 12.28 14.90 -5.15
CA GLY A 151 12.20 15.61 -3.87
C GLY A 151 13.34 15.35 -2.89
N GLY A 152 14.42 14.65 -3.31
CA GLY A 152 15.63 14.44 -2.50
C GLY A 152 15.51 13.33 -1.43
N TYR A 153 14.48 12.51 -1.46
CA TYR A 153 14.34 11.32 -0.61
C TYR A 153 14.36 10.03 -1.44
N VAL A 154 14.53 8.92 -0.78
CA VAL A 154 14.51 7.59 -1.41
C VAL A 154 13.44 6.75 -0.72
N LEU A 155 12.43 6.31 -1.46
CA LEU A 155 11.54 5.27 -0.99
C LEU A 155 12.30 3.93 -1.06
N ARG A 156 12.37 3.24 0.07
CA ARG A 156 12.97 1.90 0.16
C ARG A 156 11.89 0.89 0.53
N ALA A 157 11.73 -0.13 -0.30
CA ALA A 157 10.90 -1.28 -0.01
C ALA A 157 11.79 -2.46 0.33
N THR A 158 11.52 -3.11 1.46
CA THR A 158 12.17 -4.35 1.90
C THR A 158 11.11 -5.43 2.05
N THR A 159 11.48 -6.68 1.75
CA THR A 159 10.66 -7.86 2.03
C THR A 159 11.45 -8.81 2.91
N ASP A 160 10.79 -9.40 3.88
CA ASP A 160 11.30 -10.55 4.65
C ASP A 160 10.90 -11.86 3.98
#